data_76663f7846aafb73f003739ec77d7441
#
_entry.id   76663f7846aafb73f003739ec77d7441
#
_cell.length_a   1.000
_cell.length_b   1.000
_cell.length_c   1.000
_cell.angle_alpha   90.00
_cell.angle_beta   90.00
_cell.angle_gamma   90.00
#
_symmetry.space_group_name_H-M   'P 1'
#
loop_
_entity.id
_entity.type
_entity.pdbx_description
1 polymer ?
#
loop_
_entity_poly.entity_id
_entity_poly.type
_entity_poly.pdbx_seq_one_letter_code
_entity_poly.pdbx_strand_id
1 'polypeptide(L)'
;MMKRLLSIAAILLVAVAAQAQVALTGKWQGETKSGTAIVLDITAKGDALTGTFTRSEQSAPIAEGKVAKNTFTFKTTINEQSVAFSGELAGEDIKIWMDQQGPERAIVLKRVKK
;
A
#
# COMPACT_ATOMS: atom_id res chain seq x y z
N MET A 1 4.31 -24.90 -30.00
CA MET A 1 5.50 -24.44 -29.30
C MET A 1 5.42 -23.01 -28.85
N MET A 2 4.96 -22.12 -29.69
CA MET A 2 4.80 -20.71 -29.29
C MET A 2 3.86 -20.52 -28.13
N LYS A 3 2.79 -21.29 -28.06
CA LYS A 3 1.82 -21.19 -26.96
C LYS A 3 2.44 -21.54 -25.60
N ARG A 4 3.37 -22.50 -25.59
CA ARG A 4 4.04 -22.88 -24.34
C ARG A 4 4.98 -21.79 -23.85
N LEU A 5 5.69 -21.13 -24.76
CA LEU A 5 6.57 -20.02 -24.41
C LEU A 5 5.79 -18.84 -23.84
N LEU A 6 4.64 -18.53 -24.45
CA LEU A 6 3.77 -17.47 -23.94
C LEU A 6 3.23 -17.80 -22.57
N SER A 7 2.89 -19.06 -22.33
CA SER A 7 2.41 -19.49 -21.02
C SER A 7 3.47 -19.33 -19.95
N ILE A 8 4.71 -19.66 -20.26
CA ILE A 8 5.82 -19.50 -19.31
C ILE A 8 6.04 -18.03 -18.98
N ALA A 9 5.98 -17.15 -19.98
CA ALA A 9 6.13 -15.73 -19.74
C ALA A 9 5.01 -15.17 -18.86
N ALA A 10 3.78 -15.65 -19.08
CA ALA A 10 2.65 -15.24 -18.26
C ALA A 10 2.81 -15.70 -16.81
N ILE A 11 3.33 -16.90 -16.60
CA ILE A 11 3.57 -17.42 -15.26
C ILE A 11 4.61 -16.56 -14.52
N LEU A 12 5.67 -16.14 -15.22
CA LEU A 12 6.69 -15.27 -14.62
C LEU A 12 6.11 -13.93 -14.19
N LEU A 13 5.25 -13.35 -15.01
CA LEU A 13 4.60 -12.08 -14.66
C LEU A 13 3.71 -12.22 -13.43
N VAL A 14 2.98 -13.34 -13.35
CA VAL A 14 2.13 -13.60 -12.19
C VAL A 14 2.97 -13.78 -10.93
N ALA A 15 4.14 -14.43 -11.03
CA ALA A 15 5.02 -14.63 -9.90
C ALA A 15 5.54 -13.30 -9.35
N VAL A 16 5.90 -12.36 -10.23
CA VAL A 16 6.36 -11.04 -9.81
C VAL A 16 5.24 -10.28 -9.11
N ALA A 17 4.03 -10.32 -9.66
CA ALA A 17 2.88 -9.70 -9.04
C ALA A 17 2.56 -10.31 -7.68
N ALA A 18 2.68 -11.64 -7.56
CA ALA A 18 2.44 -12.33 -6.30
C ALA A 18 3.43 -11.90 -5.22
N GLN A 19 4.69 -11.68 -5.57
CA GLN A 19 5.68 -11.20 -4.61
C GLN A 19 5.35 -9.80 -4.10
N ALA A 20 4.92 -8.90 -4.97
CA ALA A 20 4.52 -7.57 -4.58
C ALA A 20 3.30 -7.61 -3.64
N GLN A 21 2.34 -8.51 -3.94
CA GLN A 21 1.16 -8.67 -3.10
C GLN A 21 1.53 -9.13 -1.69
N VAL A 22 2.41 -10.12 -1.59
CA VAL A 22 2.84 -10.64 -0.30
C VAL A 22 3.61 -9.58 0.48
N ALA A 23 4.46 -8.82 -0.22
CA ALA A 23 5.28 -7.80 0.42
C ALA A 23 4.44 -6.66 1.00
N LEU A 24 3.33 -6.30 0.35
CA LEU A 24 2.47 -5.22 0.81
C LEU A 24 1.41 -5.66 1.80
N THR A 25 0.95 -6.91 1.70
CA THR A 25 -0.12 -7.41 2.57
C THR A 25 0.36 -7.48 4.02
N GLY A 26 -0.41 -6.92 4.93
CA GLY A 26 -0.12 -6.95 6.35
C GLY A 26 -0.50 -5.67 7.04
N LYS A 27 -0.03 -5.56 8.26
CA LYS A 27 -0.30 -4.40 9.11
C LYS A 27 0.97 -3.58 9.27
N TRP A 28 0.85 -2.29 9.04
CA TRP A 28 1.97 -1.35 9.08
C TRP A 28 1.65 -0.23 10.04
N GLN A 29 2.65 0.26 10.76
CA GLN A 29 2.43 1.38 11.67
C GLN A 29 3.60 2.34 11.67
N GLY A 30 3.30 3.59 11.99
CA GLY A 30 4.29 4.65 12.11
C GLY A 30 3.67 5.86 12.76
N GLU A 31 4.41 6.96 12.76
CA GLU A 31 3.94 8.21 13.33
C GLU A 31 4.24 9.37 12.40
N THR A 32 3.36 10.37 12.43
CA THR A 32 3.63 11.62 11.75
C THR A 32 4.67 12.42 12.54
N LYS A 33 5.14 13.52 11.97
CA LYS A 33 6.09 14.40 12.67
C LYS A 33 5.52 14.96 13.96
N SER A 34 4.21 15.10 14.02
CA SER A 34 3.53 15.61 15.22
C SER A 34 3.25 14.51 16.24
N GLY A 35 3.66 13.28 15.96
CA GLY A 35 3.45 12.16 16.88
C GLY A 35 2.12 11.45 16.76
N THR A 36 1.38 11.74 15.70
CA THR A 36 0.09 11.07 15.45
C THR A 36 0.32 9.66 14.95
N ALA A 37 -0.24 8.67 15.64
CA ALA A 37 -0.10 7.27 15.26
C ALA A 37 -0.90 6.96 14.00
N ILE A 38 -0.26 6.27 13.08
CA ILE A 38 -0.87 5.82 11.82
C ILE A 38 -0.74 4.31 11.75
N VAL A 39 -1.83 3.63 11.45
CA VAL A 39 -1.84 2.19 11.18
C VAL A 39 -2.50 1.95 9.85
N LEU A 40 -1.85 1.17 9.00
CA LEU A 40 -2.36 0.81 7.69
C LEU A 40 -2.42 -0.71 7.63
N ASP A 41 -3.62 -1.26 7.60
CA ASP A 41 -3.84 -2.70 7.50
C ASP A 41 -4.36 -2.97 6.10
N ILE A 42 -3.55 -3.57 5.26
CA ILE A 42 -3.84 -3.71 3.84
C ILE A 42 -3.67 -5.13 3.34
N THR A 43 -4.43 -5.44 2.31
CA THR A 43 -4.35 -6.69 1.57
C THR A 43 -4.27 -6.37 0.08
N ALA A 44 -3.25 -6.89 -0.57
CA ALA A 44 -3.08 -6.72 -2.01
C ALA A 44 -3.51 -7.99 -2.73
N LYS A 45 -4.37 -7.84 -3.75
CA LYS A 45 -4.81 -8.93 -4.62
C LYS A 45 -4.76 -8.45 -6.05
N GLY A 46 -3.88 -9.04 -6.84
CA GLY A 46 -3.67 -8.57 -8.20
C GLY A 46 -3.18 -7.13 -8.17
N ASP A 47 -3.88 -6.26 -8.85
CA ASP A 47 -3.58 -4.84 -8.84
C ASP A 47 -4.49 -4.04 -7.88
N ALA A 48 -5.30 -4.73 -7.09
CA ALA A 48 -6.23 -4.10 -6.17
C ALA A 48 -5.68 -4.11 -4.75
N LEU A 49 -5.95 -3.05 -4.02
CA LEU A 49 -5.55 -2.91 -2.63
C LEU A 49 -6.78 -2.60 -1.79
N THR A 50 -6.98 -3.36 -0.72
CA THR A 50 -8.10 -3.15 0.21
C THR A 50 -7.56 -3.08 1.63
N GLY A 51 -8.37 -2.58 2.55
CA GLY A 51 -8.00 -2.54 3.95
C GLY A 51 -8.55 -1.34 4.67
N THR A 52 -7.87 -0.97 5.75
CA THR A 52 -8.28 0.15 6.59
C THR A 52 -7.08 1.06 6.90
N PHE A 53 -7.38 2.33 7.05
CA PHE A 53 -6.44 3.36 7.48
C PHE A 53 -6.89 3.86 8.83
N THR A 54 -6.00 3.83 9.83
CA THR A 54 -6.30 4.29 11.18
C THR A 54 -5.39 5.45 11.53
N ARG A 55 -5.98 6.50 12.03
CA ARG A 55 -5.27 7.70 12.47
C ARG A 55 -5.84 8.13 13.81
N SER A 56 -4.99 8.15 14.84
CA SER A 56 -5.41 8.53 16.21
C SER A 56 -6.66 7.77 16.65
N GLU A 57 -6.66 6.46 16.48
CA GLU A 57 -7.75 5.55 16.86
C GLU A 57 -9.02 5.67 16.03
N GLN A 58 -9.01 6.52 15.00
CA GLN A 58 -10.12 6.60 14.06
C GLN A 58 -9.78 5.80 12.82
N SER A 59 -10.63 4.84 12.48
CA SER A 59 -10.41 3.97 11.33
C SER A 59 -11.38 4.28 10.21
N ALA A 60 -10.90 4.20 8.99
CA ALA A 60 -11.74 4.32 7.80
C ALA A 60 -11.27 3.31 6.76
N PRO A 61 -12.19 2.75 5.96
CA PRO A 61 -11.78 1.86 4.88
C PRO A 61 -11.04 2.64 3.81
N ILE A 62 -10.09 1.98 3.15
CA ILE A 62 -9.47 2.58 1.97
C ILE A 62 -10.33 2.26 0.75
N ALA A 63 -10.28 3.15 -0.23
CA ALA A 63 -11.05 3.01 -1.46
C ALA A 63 -10.14 3.22 -2.66
N GLU A 64 -10.51 2.67 -3.80
CA GLU A 64 -9.79 2.82 -5.05
C GLU A 64 -8.30 2.48 -4.93
N GLY A 65 -8.01 1.46 -4.11
CA GLY A 65 -6.64 1.02 -3.91
C GLY A 65 -6.09 0.30 -5.13
N LYS A 66 -4.89 0.66 -5.53
CA LYS A 66 -4.21 0.05 -6.66
C LYS A 66 -2.75 -0.19 -6.35
N VAL A 67 -2.22 -1.27 -6.91
CA VAL A 67 -0.82 -1.64 -6.74
C VAL A 67 -0.17 -1.70 -8.12
N ALA A 68 1.01 -1.09 -8.25
CA ALA A 68 1.79 -1.13 -9.49
C ALA A 68 3.25 -1.32 -9.12
N LYS A 69 3.77 -2.53 -9.34
CA LYS A 69 5.13 -2.91 -8.95
C LYS A 69 5.32 -2.72 -7.45
N ASN A 70 6.20 -1.82 -7.04
CA ASN A 70 6.43 -1.55 -5.63
C ASN A 70 5.81 -0.24 -5.15
N THR A 71 4.90 0.33 -5.95
CA THR A 71 4.17 1.53 -5.57
C THR A 71 2.69 1.20 -5.41
N PHE A 72 1.98 2.02 -4.68
CA PHE A 72 0.54 1.84 -4.50
C PHE A 72 -0.13 3.18 -4.23
N THR A 73 -1.42 3.22 -4.51
CA THR A 73 -2.23 4.41 -4.25
C THR A 73 -3.55 3.97 -3.62
N PHE A 74 -4.15 4.85 -2.86
CA PHE A 74 -5.47 4.62 -2.30
C PHE A 74 -6.10 5.94 -1.89
N LYS A 75 -7.38 5.89 -1.61
CA LYS A 75 -8.10 7.02 -1.04
C LYS A 75 -8.74 6.59 0.27
N THR A 76 -8.88 7.52 1.17
CA THR A 76 -9.61 7.27 2.41
C THR A 76 -10.31 8.55 2.81
N THR A 77 -11.29 8.44 3.69
CA THR A 77 -12.07 9.60 4.14
C THR A 77 -11.58 10.03 5.50
N ILE A 78 -11.13 11.28 5.59
CA ILE A 78 -10.67 11.88 6.83
C ILE A 78 -11.50 13.14 7.05
N ASN A 79 -12.21 13.21 8.19
CA ASN A 79 -13.06 14.36 8.51
C ASN A 79 -14.05 14.67 7.38
N GLU A 80 -14.68 13.61 6.85
CA GLU A 80 -15.68 13.71 5.80
C GLU A 80 -15.14 14.14 4.44
N GLN A 81 -13.82 14.18 4.30
CA GLN A 81 -13.18 14.53 3.04
C GLN A 81 -12.40 13.34 2.49
N SER A 82 -12.50 13.14 1.18
CA SER A 82 -11.72 12.11 0.50
C SER A 82 -10.29 12.60 0.29
N VAL A 83 -9.34 11.83 0.78
CA VAL A 83 -7.91 12.17 0.69
C VAL A 83 -7.19 11.07 -0.08
N ALA A 84 -6.43 11.46 -1.10
CA ALA A 84 -5.65 10.53 -1.90
C ALA A 84 -4.24 10.39 -1.32
N PHE A 85 -3.79 9.15 -1.21
CA PHE A 85 -2.45 8.82 -0.74
C PHE A 85 -1.71 8.04 -1.80
N SER A 86 -0.40 8.22 -1.81
CA SER A 86 0.50 7.40 -2.60
C SER A 86 1.51 6.77 -1.65
N GLY A 87 2.06 5.64 -2.05
CA GLY A 87 3.06 4.97 -1.24
C GLY A 87 4.01 4.16 -2.09
N GLU A 88 5.12 3.76 -1.47
CA GLU A 88 6.07 2.88 -2.13
C GLU A 88 6.71 1.96 -1.10
N LEU A 89 7.02 0.76 -1.57
CA LEU A 89 7.74 -0.23 -0.78
C LEU A 89 9.23 0.09 -0.86
N ALA A 90 9.85 0.31 0.28
CA ALA A 90 11.28 0.65 0.36
C ALA A 90 11.96 -0.33 1.31
N GLY A 91 12.54 -1.39 0.74
CA GLY A 91 13.12 -2.47 1.55
C GLY A 91 12.04 -3.18 2.35
N GLU A 92 12.15 -3.17 3.65
CA GLU A 92 11.18 -3.81 4.54
C GLU A 92 10.13 -2.84 5.08
N ASP A 93 10.25 -1.58 4.72
CA ASP A 93 9.34 -0.53 5.16
C ASP A 93 8.50 -0.04 4.00
N ILE A 94 7.45 0.73 4.32
CA ILE A 94 6.72 1.46 3.28
C ILE A 94 6.72 2.93 3.64
N LYS A 95 6.64 3.76 2.61
CA LYS A 95 6.50 5.20 2.76
C LYS A 95 5.16 5.60 2.18
N ILE A 96 4.40 6.42 2.90
CA ILE A 96 3.15 6.94 2.38
C ILE A 96 3.13 8.45 2.52
N TRP A 97 2.42 9.10 1.62
CA TRP A 97 2.25 10.55 1.66
C TRP A 97 0.93 10.92 1.01
N MET A 98 0.41 12.06 1.43
CA MET A 98 -0.77 12.61 0.76
C MET A 98 -0.33 13.21 -0.57
N ASP A 99 -1.09 12.94 -1.63
CA ASP A 99 -0.75 13.41 -2.96
C ASP A 99 -0.56 14.93 -3.00
N GLN A 100 -1.31 15.66 -2.20
CA GLN A 100 -1.20 17.11 -2.13
C GLN A 100 0.11 17.59 -1.54
N GLN A 101 0.75 16.78 -0.71
CA GLN A 101 1.99 17.17 -0.03
C GLN A 101 3.24 16.63 -0.71
N GLY A 102 3.11 15.52 -1.43
CA GLY A 102 4.23 14.93 -2.13
C GLY A 102 5.15 14.08 -1.25
N PRO A 103 6.10 13.36 -1.90
CA PRO A 103 6.95 12.40 -1.19
C PRO A 103 7.92 13.02 -0.19
N GLU A 104 8.13 14.32 -0.23
CA GLU A 104 8.97 15.01 0.73
C GLU A 104 8.39 14.94 2.14
N ARG A 105 7.09 14.73 2.23
CA ARG A 105 6.38 14.63 3.50
C ARG A 105 5.97 13.20 3.83
N ALA A 106 6.69 12.24 3.26
CA ALA A 106 6.37 10.84 3.45
C ALA A 106 6.52 10.43 4.91
N ILE A 107 5.62 9.56 5.33
CA ILE A 107 5.67 8.91 6.63
C ILE A 107 6.17 7.50 6.40
N VAL A 108 7.16 7.08 7.18
CA VAL A 108 7.68 5.72 7.10
C VAL A 108 6.87 4.83 8.03
N LEU A 109 6.31 3.77 7.47
CA LEU A 109 5.56 2.79 8.23
C LEU A 109 6.35 1.49 8.25
N LYS A 110 6.39 0.85 9.40
CA LYS A 110 7.08 -0.40 9.59
C LYS A 110 6.08 -1.52 9.80
N ARG A 111 6.43 -2.71 9.33
CA ARG A 111 5.56 -3.88 9.47
C ARG A 111 5.42 -4.24 10.94
N VAL A 112 4.19 -4.43 11.36
CA VAL A 112 3.91 -4.88 12.72
C VAL A 112 4.19 -6.37 12.76
N LYS A 113 5.10 -6.76 13.63
CA LYS A 113 5.44 -8.16 13.84
C LYS A 113 4.61 -8.71 15.00
N LYS A 114 4.16 -9.94 14.83
CA LYS A 114 3.43 -10.61 15.90
C LYS A 114 4.39 -11.27 16.87
#